data_9e4308bdaac98baa4dfcdee8307c0b3c
#
_entry.id   9e4308bdaac98baa4dfcdee8307c0b3c
#
_cell.length_a   1.000
_cell.length_b   1.000
_cell.length_c   1.000
_cell.angle_alpha   90.00
_cell.angle_beta   90.00
_cell.angle_gamma   90.00
#
_symmetry.space_group_name_H-M   'P 1'
#
loop_
_entity.id
_entity.type
_entity.pdbx_description
1 polymer ?
#
loop_
_entity_poly.entity_id
_entity_poly.type
_entity_poly.pdbx_seq_one_letter_code
_entity_poly.pdbx_strand_id
1 'polypeptide(L)'
;MIEIIEAEERIGKMFLALADVSPTFDDDYDTEDLAPWPLAYLTKGEVEGTATLYERFNGTVVLRIDSDVITVTDSPEVRKWVTSRTGWMPFVQARLETVDGSRVKVIATHSFLADEVTQSEIEQVLGSFDFVVEKWSEALVRLEMDAEMEARTESVRRRSERPKEVQEGPDASATADESTEAARTPEGGLDEMVGLIPVKNLVKQITNVQKVARVRRRNGLNAVVPSPHLVFTGNPGTGKTTVARHIGRIYKQLGLLSSGHVVEVDRSQLVGGYIGQTAIKTREALDSARGGVLFVDEAYSLARDHANDYGHEAIETILAYMENNRGNIVVVVAGYPAEMKTFMAMNPGLASRFDYSLQFPDYSNDELSVIFERLANEFDYDLDELARDALKMIVSSWEREHGFGNAREVRRLFNEVVAAHGAWLIQQGITSGDALRQLTSVHFPVGEALAAVGARERDAQNDLGGPGYL
;
A
#
# COMPACT_ATOMS: atom_id res chain seq x y z
N MET A 1 6.03 -11.12 32.69
CA MET A 1 7.04 -10.48 33.58
C MET A 1 8.41 -11.12 33.46
N ILE A 2 8.60 -12.45 33.59
CA ILE A 2 9.90 -13.12 33.38
C ILE A 2 10.42 -12.94 31.95
N GLU A 3 9.57 -13.10 30.95
CA GLU A 3 9.93 -12.94 29.53
C GLU A 3 10.36 -11.50 29.17
N ILE A 4 9.81 -10.50 29.83
CA ILE A 4 10.20 -9.08 29.62
C ILE A 4 11.58 -8.82 30.18
N ILE A 5 11.88 -9.29 31.39
CA ILE A 5 13.20 -9.13 32.06
C ILE A 5 14.31 -9.84 31.24
N GLU A 6 14.01 -11.03 30.69
CA GLU A 6 14.94 -11.73 29.81
C GLU A 6 15.15 -10.98 28.47
N ALA A 7 14.08 -10.42 27.90
CA ALA A 7 14.17 -9.59 26.71
C ALA A 7 14.97 -8.30 26.96
N GLU A 8 14.73 -7.62 28.08
CA GLU A 8 15.43 -6.41 28.49
C GLU A 8 16.96 -6.66 28.63
N GLU A 9 17.36 -7.69 29.34
CA GLU A 9 18.78 -8.04 29.51
C GLU A 9 19.46 -8.39 28.18
N ARG A 10 18.77 -9.13 27.31
CA ARG A 10 19.27 -9.53 25.99
C ARG A 10 19.45 -8.33 25.07
N ILE A 11 18.44 -7.48 24.97
CA ILE A 11 18.41 -6.32 24.06
C ILE A 11 19.36 -5.24 24.60
N GLY A 12 19.42 -5.03 25.92
CA GLY A 12 20.38 -4.12 26.54
C GLY A 12 21.83 -4.48 26.20
N LYS A 13 22.18 -5.77 26.20
CA LYS A 13 23.49 -6.23 25.72
C LYS A 13 23.75 -5.96 24.26
N MET A 14 22.72 -6.07 23.40
CA MET A 14 22.84 -5.72 21.98
C MET A 14 23.10 -4.22 21.79
N PHE A 15 22.38 -3.34 22.47
CA PHE A 15 22.62 -1.89 22.40
C PHE A 15 24.05 -1.50 22.88
N LEU A 16 24.53 -2.10 23.92
CA LEU A 16 25.90 -1.87 24.40
C LEU A 16 26.98 -2.33 23.42
N ALA A 17 26.67 -3.26 22.53
CA ALA A 17 27.58 -3.78 21.52
C ALA A 17 27.58 -2.96 20.21
N LEU A 18 26.66 -1.98 20.05
CA LEU A 18 26.58 -1.12 18.85
C LEU A 18 27.72 -0.09 18.85
N ALA A 19 28.54 -0.07 17.80
CA ALA A 19 29.77 0.73 17.75
C ALA A 19 29.53 2.26 17.72
N ASP A 20 28.42 2.70 17.13
CA ASP A 20 28.14 4.12 16.89
C ASP A 20 26.89 4.64 17.64
N VAL A 21 26.42 3.90 18.62
CA VAL A 21 25.22 4.24 19.41
C VAL A 21 25.59 4.36 20.87
N SER A 22 25.14 5.44 21.50
CA SER A 22 25.32 5.64 22.96
C SER A 22 23.98 5.40 23.65
N PRO A 23 23.75 4.22 24.23
CA PRO A 23 22.53 3.96 24.97
C PRO A 23 22.65 4.57 26.39
N THR A 24 21.61 5.27 26.83
CA THR A 24 21.42 5.68 28.21
C THR A 24 20.23 4.92 28.76
N PHE A 25 20.48 4.01 29.70
CA PHE A 25 19.41 3.21 30.30
C PHE A 25 18.72 4.02 31.41
N ASP A 26 17.42 3.82 31.53
CA ASP A 26 16.62 4.47 32.58
C ASP A 26 16.63 3.56 33.84
N ASP A 27 17.48 3.84 34.79
CA ASP A 27 17.64 3.04 36.00
C ASP A 27 16.58 3.34 37.08
N ASP A 28 15.74 4.37 36.90
CA ASP A 28 14.77 4.85 37.90
C ASP A 28 13.33 4.35 37.68
N TYR A 29 13.10 3.40 36.76
CA TYR A 29 11.75 2.94 36.46
C TYR A 29 11.30 1.83 37.43
N ASP A 30 10.26 2.14 38.19
CA ASP A 30 9.60 1.18 39.07
C ASP A 30 8.73 0.21 38.22
N THR A 31 9.14 -1.06 38.17
CA THR A 31 8.57 -2.12 37.34
C THR A 31 7.14 -2.53 37.75
N GLU A 32 6.53 -1.85 38.74
CA GLU A 32 5.15 -2.14 39.17
C GLU A 32 4.07 -1.40 38.37
N ASP A 33 4.40 -0.39 37.54
CA ASP A 33 3.45 0.37 36.75
C ASP A 33 3.49 -0.01 35.26
N LEU A 34 2.33 -0.30 34.77
CA LEU A 34 1.86 -0.71 33.43
C LEU A 34 2.72 -0.28 32.21
N ALA A 35 2.96 -1.27 31.30
CA ALA A 35 3.52 -1.07 29.94
C ALA A 35 3.04 0.22 29.23
N PRO A 36 3.90 0.91 28.46
CA PRO A 36 5.20 0.46 27.92
C PRO A 36 6.40 0.74 28.83
N TRP A 37 7.38 -0.18 28.87
CA TRP A 37 8.62 -0.01 29.62
C TRP A 37 9.68 0.67 28.75
N PRO A 38 10.11 1.90 29.04
CA PRO A 38 11.27 2.50 28.38
C PRO A 38 12.52 1.71 28.73
N LEU A 39 13.25 1.26 27.70
CA LEU A 39 14.47 0.47 27.85
C LEU A 39 15.71 1.34 27.80
N ALA A 40 15.79 2.23 26.84
CA ALA A 40 16.95 3.09 26.65
C ALA A 40 16.63 4.32 25.79
N TYR A 41 17.35 5.41 26.06
CA TYR A 41 17.51 6.52 25.12
C TYR A 41 18.71 6.22 24.23
N LEU A 42 18.55 6.35 22.93
CA LEU A 42 19.56 6.02 21.94
C LEU A 42 20.03 7.31 21.27
N THR A 43 21.33 7.54 21.23
CA THR A 43 21.91 8.67 20.48
C THR A 43 22.87 8.13 19.44
N LYS A 44 22.64 8.51 18.17
CA LYS A 44 23.52 8.19 17.05
C LYS A 44 23.71 9.43 16.21
N GLY A 45 24.91 10.05 16.24
CA GLY A 45 25.15 11.33 15.60
C GLY A 45 24.27 12.45 16.16
N GLU A 46 23.45 13.07 15.31
CA GLU A 46 22.48 14.10 15.70
C GLU A 46 21.07 13.55 15.95
N VAL A 47 20.87 12.25 15.77
CA VAL A 47 19.57 11.61 15.90
C VAL A 47 19.42 11.02 17.31
N GLU A 48 18.33 11.43 17.96
CA GLU A 48 17.90 10.92 19.25
C GLU A 48 16.71 9.99 19.06
N GLY A 49 16.71 8.88 19.80
CA GLY A 49 15.62 7.91 19.75
C GLY A 49 15.34 7.30 21.12
N THR A 50 14.21 6.64 21.21
CA THR A 50 13.82 5.88 22.41
C THR A 50 13.56 4.43 22.05
N ALA A 51 14.09 3.51 22.83
CA ALA A 51 13.77 2.10 22.75
C ALA A 51 12.80 1.74 23.88
N THR A 52 11.71 1.10 23.53
CA THR A 52 10.63 0.76 24.48
C THR A 52 10.21 -0.69 24.27
N LEU A 53 10.11 -1.44 25.37
CA LEU A 53 9.53 -2.77 25.39
C LEU A 53 8.05 -2.69 25.76
N TYR A 54 7.22 -3.50 25.13
CA TYR A 54 5.82 -3.68 25.52
C TYR A 54 5.32 -5.08 25.21
N GLU A 55 4.42 -5.57 26.06
CA GLU A 55 3.79 -6.86 25.89
C GLU A 55 2.44 -6.68 25.15
N ARG A 56 2.21 -7.49 24.13
CA ARG A 56 0.90 -7.58 23.45
C ARG A 56 -0.06 -8.47 24.23
N PHE A 57 -1.34 -8.36 23.97
CA PHE A 57 -2.40 -9.14 24.60
C PHE A 57 -2.23 -10.67 24.49
N ASN A 58 -1.36 -11.14 23.58
CA ASN A 58 -1.05 -12.56 23.39
C ASN A 58 0.23 -13.02 24.14
N GLY A 59 0.79 -12.17 24.99
CA GLY A 59 2.02 -12.47 25.72
C GLY A 59 3.32 -12.23 24.94
N THR A 60 3.24 -11.77 23.66
CA THR A 60 4.43 -11.50 22.86
C THR A 60 5.08 -10.18 23.27
N VAL A 61 6.37 -10.20 23.57
CA VAL A 61 7.15 -9.00 23.87
C VAL A 61 7.66 -8.36 22.58
N VAL A 62 7.49 -7.06 22.43
CA VAL A 62 7.87 -6.28 21.25
C VAL A 62 8.82 -5.16 21.67
N LEU A 63 9.96 -5.07 20.99
CA LEU A 63 10.85 -3.92 21.03
C LEU A 63 10.38 -2.89 20.01
N ARG A 64 10.10 -1.67 20.42
CA ARG A 64 9.84 -0.53 19.55
C ARG A 64 10.94 0.50 19.68
N ILE A 65 11.46 0.97 18.56
CA ILE A 65 12.42 2.05 18.47
C ILE A 65 11.73 3.21 17.79
N ASP A 66 11.68 4.35 18.46
CA ASP A 66 11.07 5.60 17.99
C ASP A 66 12.17 6.68 17.90
N SER A 67 12.12 7.50 16.86
CA SER A 67 12.96 8.70 16.74
C SER A 67 12.11 9.89 16.34
N ASP A 68 12.27 10.99 17.02
CA ASP A 68 11.57 12.24 16.73
C ASP A 68 12.08 12.83 15.40
N VAL A 69 11.19 13.07 14.45
CA VAL A 69 11.54 13.69 13.18
C VAL A 69 11.43 15.20 13.29
N ILE A 70 10.22 15.70 13.51
CA ILE A 70 9.94 17.13 13.61
C ILE A 70 8.56 17.37 14.23
N THR A 71 8.37 18.54 14.82
CA THR A 71 7.05 19.02 15.25
C THR A 71 6.55 20.08 14.28
N VAL A 72 5.37 19.84 13.70
CA VAL A 72 4.76 20.69 12.67
C VAL A 72 3.32 21.05 13.03
N THR A 73 2.74 22.01 12.31
CA THR A 73 1.33 22.34 12.44
C THR A 73 0.45 21.16 12.00
N ASP A 74 -0.55 20.82 12.78
CA ASP A 74 -1.50 19.75 12.46
C ASP A 74 -2.41 20.18 11.31
N SER A 75 -2.13 19.69 10.12
CA SER A 75 -2.86 19.99 8.90
C SER A 75 -3.29 18.70 8.18
N PRO A 76 -4.35 18.77 7.35
CA PRO A 76 -4.76 17.64 6.50
C PRO A 76 -3.64 17.13 5.60
N GLU A 77 -2.79 18.03 5.11
CA GLU A 77 -1.64 17.76 4.25
C GLU A 77 -0.57 16.95 5.00
N VAL A 78 -0.22 17.37 6.22
CA VAL A 78 0.71 16.64 7.09
C VAL A 78 0.16 15.25 7.42
N ARG A 79 -1.12 15.13 7.83
CA ARG A 79 -1.75 13.84 8.11
C ARG A 79 -1.77 12.92 6.88
N LYS A 80 -2.07 13.48 5.71
CA LYS A 80 -2.03 12.75 4.43
C LYS A 80 -0.62 12.31 4.09
N TRP A 81 0.37 13.17 4.29
CA TRP A 81 1.77 12.87 4.04
C TRP A 81 2.23 11.70 4.92
N VAL A 82 1.98 11.73 6.23
CA VAL A 82 2.32 10.66 7.17
C VAL A 82 1.62 9.35 6.78
N THR A 83 0.32 9.39 6.49
CA THR A 83 -0.44 8.20 6.08
C THR A 83 0.11 7.60 4.77
N SER A 84 0.59 8.43 3.85
CA SER A 84 1.20 7.95 2.59
C SER A 84 2.56 7.27 2.80
N ARG A 85 3.25 7.57 3.90
CA ARG A 85 4.57 7.00 4.24
C ARG A 85 4.49 5.73 5.07
N THR A 86 3.34 5.43 5.64
CA THR A 86 3.10 4.16 6.32
C THR A 86 3.21 3.01 5.32
N GLY A 87 4.30 2.23 5.39
CA GLY A 87 4.60 1.13 4.45
C GLY A 87 5.50 1.49 3.26
N TRP A 88 6.02 2.71 3.17
CA TRP A 88 6.93 3.12 2.09
C TRP A 88 8.38 2.68 2.30
N MET A 89 8.83 2.60 3.55
CA MET A 89 10.10 1.96 3.91
C MET A 89 9.83 0.63 4.61
N PRO A 90 10.50 -0.45 4.24
CA PRO A 90 10.28 -1.76 4.84
C PRO A 90 10.60 -1.81 6.34
N PHE A 91 11.40 -0.86 6.83
CA PHE A 91 11.92 -0.85 8.20
C PHE A 91 11.50 0.35 9.05
N VAL A 92 10.87 1.41 8.47
CA VAL A 92 10.49 2.60 9.23
C VAL A 92 9.10 3.07 8.84
N GLN A 93 8.25 3.27 9.83
CA GLN A 93 6.90 3.79 9.68
C GLN A 93 6.81 5.22 10.24
N ALA A 94 5.93 6.04 9.71
CA ALA A 94 5.64 7.35 10.28
C ALA A 94 4.46 7.26 11.25
N ARG A 95 4.59 7.87 12.43
CA ARG A 95 3.54 7.99 13.45
C ARG A 95 3.34 9.47 13.81
N LEU A 96 2.11 9.83 14.15
CA LEU A 96 1.77 11.15 14.68
C LEU A 96 1.49 11.07 16.18
N GLU A 97 2.04 12.03 16.90
CA GLU A 97 1.74 12.27 18.31
C GLU A 97 1.28 13.72 18.49
N THR A 98 0.15 13.92 19.14
CA THR A 98 -0.39 15.26 19.38
C THR A 98 0.40 15.93 20.50
N VAL A 99 1.02 17.07 20.20
CA VAL A 99 1.74 17.87 21.19
C VAL A 99 0.79 18.83 21.89
N ASP A 100 -0.06 19.52 21.11
CA ASP A 100 -1.13 20.40 21.59
C ASP A 100 -2.27 20.45 20.58
N GLY A 101 -3.28 21.30 20.79
CA GLY A 101 -4.45 21.38 19.91
C GLY A 101 -4.15 21.85 18.46
N SER A 102 -2.95 22.29 18.17
CA SER A 102 -2.55 22.86 16.86
C SER A 102 -1.29 22.23 16.27
N ARG A 103 -0.55 21.44 17.04
CA ARG A 103 0.75 20.89 16.60
C ARG A 103 0.83 19.39 16.84
N VAL A 104 1.44 18.71 15.89
CA VAL A 104 1.74 17.28 15.94
C VAL A 104 3.23 17.04 15.76
N LYS A 105 3.75 16.06 16.49
CA LYS A 105 5.09 15.52 16.32
C LYS A 105 5.03 14.36 15.34
N VAL A 106 5.87 14.36 14.34
CA VAL A 106 6.09 13.23 13.44
C VAL A 106 7.22 12.39 13.99
N ILE A 107 6.96 11.11 14.15
CA ILE A 107 7.87 10.13 14.74
C ILE A 107 8.16 9.05 13.71
N ALA A 108 9.44 8.75 13.49
CA ALA A 108 9.89 7.56 12.79
C ALA A 108 9.90 6.39 13.78
N THR A 109 9.23 5.30 13.44
CA THR A 109 9.06 4.15 14.36
C THR A 109 9.32 2.83 13.65
N HIS A 110 9.92 1.88 14.37
CA HIS A 110 10.00 0.48 13.96
C HIS A 110 9.78 -0.45 15.15
N SER A 111 9.21 -1.63 14.88
CA SER A 111 8.93 -2.61 15.94
C SER A 111 9.44 -3.99 15.53
N PHE A 112 10.11 -4.66 16.45
CA PHE A 112 10.63 -6.01 16.33
C PHE A 112 9.94 -6.95 17.32
N LEU A 113 9.91 -8.24 17.01
CA LEU A 113 9.66 -9.26 18.02
C LEU A 113 10.92 -9.36 18.90
N ALA A 114 10.76 -9.11 20.20
CA ALA A 114 11.89 -9.04 21.12
C ALA A 114 12.71 -10.33 21.18
N ASP A 115 12.08 -11.49 20.94
CA ASP A 115 12.74 -12.79 20.98
C ASP A 115 13.51 -13.13 19.70
N GLU A 116 13.14 -12.52 18.56
CA GLU A 116 13.68 -12.85 17.24
C GLU A 116 14.70 -11.82 16.75
N VAL A 117 14.67 -10.59 17.28
CA VAL A 117 15.51 -9.49 16.80
C VAL A 117 17.01 -9.79 17.00
N THR A 118 17.78 -9.43 15.97
CA THR A 118 19.24 -9.52 15.95
C THR A 118 19.88 -8.13 16.06
N GLN A 119 21.14 -8.09 16.51
CA GLN A 119 21.91 -6.85 16.56
C GLN A 119 22.03 -6.19 15.19
N SER A 120 22.25 -6.97 14.13
CA SER A 120 22.37 -6.46 12.75
C SER A 120 21.08 -5.79 12.25
N GLU A 121 19.91 -6.31 12.63
CA GLU A 121 18.63 -5.68 12.27
C GLU A 121 18.42 -4.36 13.01
N ILE A 122 18.83 -4.29 14.29
CA ILE A 122 18.80 -3.03 15.05
C ILE A 122 19.74 -2.00 14.41
N GLU A 123 20.97 -2.38 14.06
CA GLU A 123 21.93 -1.50 13.37
C GLU A 123 21.37 -0.96 12.05
N GLN A 124 20.73 -1.82 11.26
CA GLN A 124 20.12 -1.45 9.99
C GLN A 124 18.99 -0.43 10.16
N VAL A 125 18.13 -0.63 11.15
CA VAL A 125 17.02 0.30 11.44
C VAL A 125 17.54 1.63 11.96
N LEU A 126 18.50 1.63 12.89
CA LEU A 126 19.10 2.86 13.39
C LEU A 126 19.85 3.63 12.29
N GLY A 127 20.53 2.92 11.37
CA GLY A 127 21.14 3.54 10.19
C GLY A 127 20.11 4.16 9.22
N SER A 128 18.92 3.58 9.17
CA SER A 128 17.82 4.12 8.36
C SER A 128 17.20 5.37 8.99
N PHE A 129 17.19 5.48 10.31
CA PHE A 129 16.61 6.64 11.01
C PHE A 129 17.36 7.94 10.70
N ASP A 130 18.69 7.93 10.61
CA ASP A 130 19.49 9.10 10.23
C ASP A 130 18.99 9.72 8.93
N PHE A 131 18.85 8.89 7.90
CA PHE A 131 18.34 9.31 6.60
C PHE A 131 16.86 9.75 6.65
N VAL A 132 16.04 9.00 7.37
CA VAL A 132 14.60 9.27 7.48
C VAL A 132 14.35 10.58 8.21
N VAL A 133 15.00 10.83 9.33
CA VAL A 133 14.82 12.05 10.11
C VAL A 133 15.20 13.27 9.28
N GLU A 134 16.34 13.24 8.59
CA GLU A 134 16.77 14.34 7.71
C GLU A 134 15.76 14.58 6.58
N LYS A 135 15.44 13.56 5.80
CA LYS A 135 14.60 13.70 4.60
C LYS A 135 13.14 13.98 4.91
N TRP A 136 12.62 13.43 5.98
CA TRP A 136 11.25 13.70 6.40
C TRP A 136 11.11 15.09 7.00
N SER A 137 12.10 15.56 7.76
CA SER A 137 12.13 16.93 8.28
C SER A 137 12.13 17.94 7.14
N GLU A 138 13.01 17.78 6.14
CA GLU A 138 13.05 18.65 4.96
C GLU A 138 11.70 18.69 4.21
N ALA A 139 11.07 17.53 4.00
CA ALA A 139 9.80 17.43 3.29
C ALA A 139 8.66 18.08 4.07
N LEU A 140 8.61 17.90 5.39
CA LEU A 140 7.56 18.44 6.25
C LEU A 140 7.69 19.96 6.43
N VAL A 141 8.91 20.49 6.56
CA VAL A 141 9.17 21.95 6.55
C VAL A 141 8.68 22.57 5.23
N ARG A 142 8.95 21.91 4.10
CA ARG A 142 8.47 22.41 2.79
C ARG A 142 6.96 22.44 2.71
N LEU A 143 6.27 21.39 3.19
CA LEU A 143 4.80 21.36 3.25
C LEU A 143 4.22 22.47 4.13
N GLU A 144 4.86 22.77 5.27
CA GLU A 144 4.44 23.86 6.17
C GLU A 144 4.62 25.24 5.48
N MET A 145 5.74 25.45 4.80
CA MET A 145 6.00 26.69 4.04
C MET A 145 5.01 26.87 2.88
N ASP A 146 4.71 25.83 2.13
CA ASP A 146 3.75 25.86 1.02
C ASP A 146 2.35 26.21 1.52
N ALA A 147 1.90 25.59 2.62
CA ALA A 147 0.61 25.87 3.25
C ALA A 147 0.52 27.33 3.76
N GLU A 148 1.60 27.86 4.36
CA GLU A 148 1.65 29.28 4.77
C GLU A 148 1.60 30.22 3.57
N MET A 149 2.26 29.88 2.46
CA MET A 149 2.27 30.68 1.26
C MET A 149 0.90 30.72 0.58
N GLU A 150 0.20 29.58 0.53
CA GLU A 150 -1.18 29.50 0.06
C GLU A 150 -2.14 30.34 0.94
N ALA A 151 -2.03 30.21 2.26
CA ALA A 151 -2.83 31.00 3.20
C ALA A 151 -2.61 32.51 3.05
N ARG A 152 -1.36 32.95 2.82
CA ARG A 152 -1.04 34.36 2.53
C ARG A 152 -1.64 34.82 1.20
N THR A 153 -1.54 34.00 0.16
CA THR A 153 -2.09 34.28 -1.18
C THR A 153 -3.61 34.41 -1.12
N GLU A 154 -4.27 33.49 -0.42
CA GLU A 154 -5.71 33.53 -0.20
C GLU A 154 -6.15 34.77 0.61
N SER A 155 -5.37 35.16 1.61
CA SER A 155 -5.64 36.36 2.42
C SER A 155 -5.52 37.66 1.62
N VAL A 156 -4.56 37.72 0.67
CA VAL A 156 -4.39 38.83 -0.27
C VAL A 156 -5.54 38.87 -1.26
N ARG A 157 -5.96 37.73 -1.79
CA ARG A 157 -7.10 37.61 -2.70
C ARG A 157 -8.39 38.07 -2.05
N ARG A 158 -8.70 37.62 -0.81
CA ARG A 158 -9.86 38.05 -0.03
C ARG A 158 -9.83 39.57 0.30
N ARG A 159 -8.65 40.16 0.42
CA ARG A 159 -8.50 41.62 0.60
C ARG A 159 -8.78 42.40 -0.68
N SER A 160 -8.49 41.85 -1.86
CA SER A 160 -8.75 42.46 -3.16
C SER A 160 -10.21 42.33 -3.60
N GLU A 161 -10.96 41.43 -3.03
CA GLU A 161 -12.36 41.10 -3.36
C GLU A 161 -13.41 41.79 -2.43
N ARG A 162 -13.02 42.82 -1.62
CA ARG A 162 -14.02 43.63 -0.92
C ARG A 162 -14.77 44.48 -1.93
N PRO A 163 -16.11 44.34 -2.04
CA PRO A 163 -16.91 45.11 -2.97
C PRO A 163 -16.86 46.60 -2.61
N LYS A 164 -16.54 47.44 -3.60
CA LYS A 164 -16.95 48.83 -3.58
C LYS A 164 -18.43 48.84 -3.88
N GLU A 165 -19.25 49.41 -3.00
CA GLU A 165 -20.63 49.78 -3.30
C GLU A 165 -20.70 50.57 -4.58
N VAL A 166 -21.41 50.08 -5.60
CA VAL A 166 -21.87 50.83 -6.74
C VAL A 166 -23.32 50.46 -7.01
N GLN A 167 -24.12 51.47 -7.13
CA GLN A 167 -25.55 51.55 -7.33
C GLN A 167 -26.08 50.76 -8.53
N GLU A 168 -27.32 50.33 -8.40
CA GLU A 168 -28.17 49.63 -9.36
C GLU A 168 -28.40 50.41 -10.68
N GLY A 169 -28.44 49.68 -11.77
CA GLY A 169 -29.06 50.04 -13.04
C GLY A 169 -29.16 48.81 -13.94
N PRO A 170 -30.29 48.55 -14.61
CA PRO A 170 -30.71 47.24 -15.03
C PRO A 170 -30.33 46.85 -16.48
N ASP A 171 -30.45 45.56 -16.74
CA ASP A 171 -30.52 44.84 -18.02
C ASP A 171 -29.26 44.70 -18.87
N ALA A 172 -28.83 43.44 -18.94
CA ALA A 172 -28.70 42.71 -20.22
C ALA A 172 -28.25 41.26 -19.99
N SER A 173 -29.05 40.38 -20.56
CA SER A 173 -28.75 38.96 -20.76
C SER A 173 -27.37 38.72 -21.36
N ALA A 174 -26.57 37.88 -20.72
CA ALA A 174 -25.46 37.20 -21.38
C ALA A 174 -25.27 35.80 -20.77
N THR A 175 -25.55 34.84 -21.61
CA THR A 175 -25.22 33.44 -21.56
C THR A 175 -23.93 33.12 -20.78
N ALA A 176 -24.10 32.33 -19.73
CA ALA A 176 -22.98 31.69 -19.06
C ALA A 176 -22.33 30.70 -20.02
N ASP A 177 -21.09 30.96 -20.32
CA ASP A 177 -20.20 30.08 -21.04
C ASP A 177 -19.80 28.93 -20.11
N GLU A 178 -20.56 27.83 -20.20
CA GLU A 178 -20.19 26.51 -19.70
C GLU A 178 -19.17 25.90 -20.66
N SER A 179 -17.95 26.34 -20.62
CA SER A 179 -16.91 25.70 -21.39
C SER A 179 -15.68 25.42 -20.52
N THR A 180 -15.36 24.15 -20.50
CA THR A 180 -14.12 23.49 -20.08
C THR A 180 -14.01 22.95 -18.65
N GLU A 181 -15.00 22.17 -18.23
CA GLU A 181 -14.66 20.95 -17.54
C GLU A 181 -14.70 19.82 -18.59
N ALA A 182 -13.58 19.66 -19.32
CA ALA A 182 -13.41 18.55 -20.25
C ALA A 182 -13.71 17.26 -19.48
N ALA A 183 -14.81 16.62 -19.88
CA ALA A 183 -15.27 15.36 -19.36
C ALA A 183 -14.12 14.33 -19.40
N ARG A 184 -13.35 14.24 -18.31
CA ARG A 184 -12.48 13.09 -18.08
C ARG A 184 -13.40 11.90 -18.05
N THR A 185 -13.25 11.03 -19.05
CA THR A 185 -14.01 9.79 -19.12
C THR A 185 -13.89 9.06 -17.78
N PRO A 186 -14.95 8.43 -17.26
CA PRO A 186 -14.92 7.69 -15.99
C PRO A 186 -13.80 6.65 -15.90
N GLU A 187 -13.20 6.30 -17.03
CA GLU A 187 -12.22 5.24 -17.24
C GLU A 187 -10.77 5.75 -17.28
N GLY A 188 -10.53 7.06 -17.26
CA GLY A 188 -9.22 7.69 -17.53
C GLY A 188 -8.03 7.09 -16.75
N GLY A 189 -8.16 6.77 -15.49
CA GLY A 189 -7.05 6.17 -14.73
C GLY A 189 -6.86 4.66 -14.96
N LEU A 190 -7.87 3.94 -15.43
CA LEU A 190 -7.76 2.50 -15.74
C LEU A 190 -7.06 2.29 -17.10
N ASP A 191 -7.30 3.15 -18.06
CA ASP A 191 -6.67 3.06 -19.39
C ASP A 191 -5.15 3.32 -19.31
N GLU A 192 -4.68 4.08 -18.33
CA GLU A 192 -3.27 4.35 -18.07
C GLU A 192 -2.51 3.15 -17.47
N MET A 193 -3.19 2.16 -16.90
CA MET A 193 -2.52 0.97 -16.38
C MET A 193 -1.86 0.18 -17.51
N VAL A 194 -0.69 -0.40 -17.24
CA VAL A 194 0.01 -1.27 -18.20
C VAL A 194 -0.81 -2.54 -18.41
N GLY A 195 -0.95 -2.99 -19.64
CA GLY A 195 -1.62 -4.26 -19.99
C GLY A 195 -3.08 -4.33 -19.53
N LEU A 196 -3.44 -5.46 -18.92
CA LEU A 196 -4.76 -5.75 -18.32
C LEU A 196 -5.94 -5.58 -19.30
N ILE A 197 -5.74 -5.85 -20.59
CA ILE A 197 -6.75 -5.66 -21.65
C ILE A 197 -8.07 -6.39 -21.31
N PRO A 198 -8.10 -7.67 -20.88
CA PRO A 198 -9.33 -8.35 -20.53
C PRO A 198 -10.08 -7.65 -19.38
N VAL A 199 -9.34 -7.18 -18.37
CA VAL A 199 -9.90 -6.45 -17.22
C VAL A 199 -10.52 -5.12 -17.66
N LYS A 200 -9.80 -4.34 -18.48
CA LYS A 200 -10.29 -3.07 -19.04
C LYS A 200 -11.57 -3.26 -19.84
N ASN A 201 -11.62 -4.28 -20.69
CA ASN A 201 -12.78 -4.58 -21.52
C ASN A 201 -14.00 -4.95 -20.66
N LEU A 202 -13.82 -5.78 -19.63
CA LEU A 202 -14.92 -6.18 -18.76
C LEU A 202 -15.42 -5.00 -17.92
N VAL A 203 -14.54 -4.13 -17.41
CA VAL A 203 -14.93 -2.91 -16.69
C VAL A 203 -15.73 -1.98 -17.61
N LYS A 204 -15.32 -1.81 -18.87
CA LYS A 204 -16.08 -1.06 -19.88
C LYS A 204 -17.47 -1.67 -20.11
N GLN A 205 -17.57 -2.99 -20.25
CA GLN A 205 -18.83 -3.68 -20.40
C GLN A 205 -19.76 -3.44 -19.20
N ILE A 206 -19.28 -3.63 -17.98
CA ILE A 206 -20.04 -3.39 -16.74
C ILE A 206 -20.53 -1.94 -16.69
N THR A 207 -19.64 -0.99 -17.00
CA THR A 207 -19.96 0.44 -17.03
C THR A 207 -21.08 0.74 -18.03
N ASN A 208 -21.02 0.16 -19.22
CA ASN A 208 -22.06 0.36 -20.26
C ASN A 208 -23.42 -0.20 -19.83
N VAL A 209 -23.45 -1.40 -19.24
CA VAL A 209 -24.70 -2.00 -18.71
C VAL A 209 -25.31 -1.07 -17.64
N GLN A 210 -24.50 -0.54 -16.73
CA GLN A 210 -24.98 0.38 -15.70
C GLN A 210 -25.47 1.71 -16.28
N LYS A 211 -24.78 2.28 -17.28
CA LYS A 211 -25.23 3.48 -18.00
C LYS A 211 -26.61 3.27 -18.65
N VAL A 212 -26.78 2.15 -19.36
CA VAL A 212 -28.06 1.80 -20.03
C VAL A 212 -29.16 1.59 -18.99
N ALA A 213 -28.89 0.86 -17.91
CA ALA A 213 -29.84 0.64 -16.83
C ALA A 213 -30.33 1.96 -16.21
N ARG A 214 -29.44 2.94 -16.03
CA ARG A 214 -29.78 4.28 -15.55
C ARG A 214 -30.66 5.05 -16.54
N VAL A 215 -30.37 4.99 -17.84
CA VAL A 215 -31.17 5.63 -18.87
C VAL A 215 -32.57 5.01 -18.91
N ARG A 216 -32.68 3.67 -18.85
CA ARG A 216 -33.99 2.99 -18.81
C ARG A 216 -34.84 3.44 -17.64
N ARG A 217 -34.26 3.47 -16.42
CA ARG A 217 -34.98 3.93 -15.20
C ARG A 217 -35.47 5.37 -15.31
N ARG A 218 -34.64 6.28 -15.88
CA ARG A 218 -35.05 7.69 -16.11
C ARG A 218 -36.23 7.84 -17.07
N ASN A 219 -36.39 6.88 -17.96
CA ASN A 219 -37.51 6.84 -18.91
C ASN A 219 -38.68 5.95 -18.42
N GLY A 220 -38.73 5.63 -17.14
CA GLY A 220 -39.81 4.82 -16.53
C GLY A 220 -39.80 3.35 -16.95
N LEU A 221 -38.71 2.85 -17.55
CA LEU A 221 -38.57 1.48 -17.98
C LEU A 221 -37.90 0.60 -16.91
N ASN A 222 -38.34 -0.64 -16.77
CA ASN A 222 -37.66 -1.62 -15.94
C ASN A 222 -36.25 -1.89 -16.48
N ALA A 223 -35.27 -1.92 -15.59
CA ALA A 223 -33.89 -2.20 -15.94
C ALA A 223 -33.39 -3.44 -15.14
N VAL A 224 -32.86 -4.40 -15.87
CA VAL A 224 -32.07 -5.48 -15.26
C VAL A 224 -30.72 -4.91 -14.92
N VAL A 225 -30.35 -4.96 -13.64
CA VAL A 225 -29.05 -4.51 -13.15
C VAL A 225 -28.38 -5.71 -12.54
N PRO A 226 -27.29 -6.21 -13.16
CA PRO A 226 -26.47 -7.26 -12.55
C PRO A 226 -25.92 -6.80 -11.19
N SER A 227 -25.58 -7.76 -10.36
CA SER A 227 -24.91 -7.49 -9.09
C SER A 227 -23.62 -6.67 -9.32
N PRO A 228 -23.36 -5.61 -8.55
CA PRO A 228 -22.13 -4.82 -8.71
C PRO A 228 -20.90 -5.48 -8.06
N HIS A 229 -21.08 -6.62 -7.41
CA HIS A 229 -20.01 -7.31 -6.69
C HIS A 229 -19.13 -8.13 -7.64
N LEU A 230 -17.83 -8.26 -7.31
CA LEU A 230 -16.82 -8.74 -8.24
C LEU A 230 -15.91 -9.79 -7.59
N VAL A 231 -15.53 -10.78 -8.38
CA VAL A 231 -14.46 -11.73 -8.04
C VAL A 231 -13.20 -11.37 -8.82
N PHE A 232 -12.08 -11.20 -8.13
CA PHE A 232 -10.78 -10.95 -8.74
C PHE A 232 -9.87 -12.15 -8.56
N THR A 233 -9.36 -12.70 -9.66
CA THR A 233 -8.47 -13.85 -9.62
C THR A 233 -7.14 -13.54 -10.32
N GLY A 234 -6.02 -13.96 -9.74
CA GLY A 234 -4.70 -13.77 -10.33
C GLY A 234 -3.59 -13.77 -9.29
N ASN A 235 -2.36 -13.88 -9.77
CA ASN A 235 -1.16 -13.86 -8.95
C ASN A 235 -0.96 -12.51 -8.21
N PRO A 236 -0.08 -12.45 -7.19
CA PRO A 236 0.24 -11.21 -6.49
C PRO A 236 0.83 -10.16 -7.46
N GLY A 237 0.66 -8.88 -7.13
CA GLY A 237 1.24 -7.79 -7.91
C GLY A 237 0.66 -7.57 -9.30
N THR A 238 -0.43 -8.23 -9.69
CA THR A 238 -1.11 -8.05 -10.98
C THR A 238 -2.06 -6.83 -11.02
N GLY A 239 -2.13 -6.03 -9.96
CA GLY A 239 -2.90 -4.78 -9.93
C GLY A 239 -4.33 -4.92 -9.43
N LYS A 240 -4.74 -6.03 -8.80
CA LYS A 240 -6.11 -6.26 -8.30
C LYS A 240 -6.63 -5.11 -7.43
N THR A 241 -5.90 -4.74 -6.39
CA THR A 241 -6.28 -3.64 -5.48
C THR A 241 -6.35 -2.29 -6.20
N THR A 242 -5.44 -2.02 -7.12
CA THR A 242 -5.43 -0.78 -7.91
C THR A 242 -6.68 -0.70 -8.78
N VAL A 243 -7.05 -1.78 -9.46
CA VAL A 243 -8.29 -1.85 -10.26
C VAL A 243 -9.53 -1.69 -9.38
N ALA A 244 -9.57 -2.28 -8.18
CA ALA A 244 -10.68 -2.08 -7.24
C ALA A 244 -10.87 -0.59 -6.89
N ARG A 245 -9.79 0.16 -6.70
CA ARG A 245 -9.84 1.62 -6.47
C ARG A 245 -10.37 2.39 -7.69
N HIS A 246 -9.99 1.98 -8.91
CA HIS A 246 -10.55 2.57 -10.12
C HIS A 246 -12.05 2.27 -10.26
N ILE A 247 -12.48 1.04 -10.00
CA ILE A 247 -13.90 0.65 -10.03
C ILE A 247 -14.70 1.47 -9.00
N GLY A 248 -14.18 1.67 -7.80
CA GLY A 248 -14.82 2.51 -6.79
C GLY A 248 -15.10 3.93 -7.31
N ARG A 249 -14.10 4.54 -7.99
CA ARG A 249 -14.26 5.87 -8.61
C ARG A 249 -15.28 5.85 -9.76
N ILE A 250 -15.21 4.85 -10.65
CA ILE A 250 -16.16 4.70 -11.77
C ILE A 250 -17.59 4.54 -11.22
N TYR A 251 -17.80 3.69 -10.21
CA TYR A 251 -19.12 3.49 -9.63
C TYR A 251 -19.65 4.72 -8.90
N LYS A 252 -18.77 5.52 -8.28
CA LYS A 252 -19.14 6.85 -7.75
C LYS A 252 -19.61 7.78 -8.86
N GLN A 253 -18.86 7.89 -9.96
CA GLN A 253 -19.21 8.74 -11.10
C GLN A 253 -20.53 8.29 -11.76
N LEU A 254 -20.81 6.99 -11.79
CA LEU A 254 -22.08 6.44 -12.24
C LEU A 254 -23.22 6.65 -11.23
N GLY A 255 -22.94 7.14 -10.03
CA GLY A 255 -23.94 7.31 -8.96
C GLY A 255 -24.44 5.99 -8.38
N LEU A 256 -23.65 4.93 -8.51
CA LEU A 256 -23.90 3.64 -7.85
C LEU A 256 -23.39 3.62 -6.42
N LEU A 257 -22.33 4.36 -6.15
CA LEU A 257 -21.74 4.53 -4.82
C LEU A 257 -21.70 6.02 -4.46
N SER A 258 -21.87 6.35 -3.20
CA SER A 258 -21.86 7.74 -2.73
C SER A 258 -20.44 8.30 -2.58
N SER A 259 -19.47 7.50 -2.11
CA SER A 259 -18.09 7.94 -1.88
C SER A 259 -17.08 7.26 -2.81
N GLY A 260 -17.27 5.97 -3.12
CA GLY A 260 -16.37 5.19 -3.98
C GLY A 260 -14.99 4.94 -3.38
N HIS A 261 -14.80 5.14 -2.07
CA HIS A 261 -13.59 4.75 -1.37
C HIS A 261 -13.45 3.23 -1.28
N VAL A 262 -12.25 2.76 -1.01
CA VAL A 262 -11.97 1.32 -0.87
C VAL A 262 -11.45 1.05 0.53
N VAL A 263 -12.07 0.10 1.19
CA VAL A 263 -11.60 -0.47 2.46
C VAL A 263 -11.02 -1.84 2.14
N GLU A 264 -9.73 -1.99 2.34
CA GLU A 264 -9.00 -3.24 2.11
C GLU A 264 -8.96 -4.01 3.42
N VAL A 265 -9.34 -5.29 3.37
CA VAL A 265 -9.34 -6.17 4.52
C VAL A 265 -8.83 -7.56 4.12
N ASP A 266 -8.20 -8.22 5.07
CA ASP A 266 -7.86 -9.63 5.03
C ASP A 266 -8.62 -10.41 6.12
N ARG A 267 -8.34 -11.71 6.21
CA ARG A 267 -8.94 -12.56 7.23
C ARG A 267 -8.76 -12.03 8.67
N SER A 268 -7.60 -11.48 8.99
CA SER A 268 -7.27 -11.04 10.37
C SER A 268 -8.14 -9.89 10.83
N GLN A 269 -8.61 -9.07 9.90
CA GLN A 269 -9.49 -7.92 10.15
C GLN A 269 -10.97 -8.31 10.19
N LEU A 270 -11.35 -9.47 9.67
CA LEU A 270 -12.72 -9.95 9.62
C LEU A 270 -13.04 -10.98 10.71
N VAL A 271 -12.08 -11.87 11.01
CA VAL A 271 -12.30 -12.99 11.92
C VAL A 271 -11.84 -12.64 13.33
N GLY A 272 -12.67 -12.92 14.31
CA GLY A 272 -12.37 -12.79 15.74
C GLY A 272 -11.72 -14.03 16.31
N GLY A 273 -11.07 -13.91 17.47
CA GLY A 273 -10.47 -15.02 18.20
C GLY A 273 -11.46 -15.82 19.07
N TYR A 274 -12.67 -15.30 19.29
CA TYR A 274 -13.69 -15.90 20.18
C TYR A 274 -15.06 -15.86 19.54
N ILE A 275 -15.94 -16.74 20.03
CA ILE A 275 -17.34 -16.84 19.58
C ILE A 275 -18.04 -15.47 19.66
N GLY A 276 -18.70 -15.07 18.56
CA GLY A 276 -19.48 -13.84 18.48
C GLY A 276 -18.67 -12.57 18.14
N GLN A 277 -17.35 -12.63 18.11
CA GLN A 277 -16.52 -11.47 17.71
C GLN A 277 -16.41 -11.31 16.19
N THR A 278 -16.50 -12.40 15.44
CA THR A 278 -16.36 -12.38 13.98
C THR A 278 -17.47 -11.56 13.32
N ALA A 279 -18.73 -11.80 13.67
CA ALA A 279 -19.84 -11.03 13.11
C ALA A 279 -19.72 -9.53 13.41
N ILE A 280 -19.24 -9.15 14.60
CA ILE A 280 -19.03 -7.74 14.99
C ILE A 280 -17.93 -7.12 14.16
N LYS A 281 -16.72 -7.72 14.13
CA LYS A 281 -15.58 -7.25 13.33
C LYS A 281 -15.92 -7.13 11.84
N THR A 282 -16.56 -8.18 11.29
CA THR A 282 -16.96 -8.18 9.89
C THR A 282 -17.96 -7.08 9.60
N ARG A 283 -18.91 -6.82 10.51
CA ARG A 283 -19.87 -5.73 10.36
C ARG A 283 -19.22 -4.36 10.42
N GLU A 284 -18.27 -4.14 11.33
CA GLU A 284 -17.50 -2.90 11.43
C GLU A 284 -16.73 -2.62 10.12
N ALA A 285 -16.08 -3.63 9.54
CA ALA A 285 -15.41 -3.51 8.25
C ALA A 285 -16.41 -3.16 7.11
N LEU A 286 -17.57 -3.81 7.08
CA LEU A 286 -18.62 -3.53 6.11
C LEU A 286 -19.21 -2.13 6.27
N ASP A 287 -19.45 -1.68 7.50
CA ASP A 287 -19.97 -0.35 7.79
C ASP A 287 -18.94 0.75 7.40
N SER A 288 -17.65 0.49 7.60
CA SER A 288 -16.57 1.39 7.14
C SER A 288 -16.49 1.50 5.61
N ALA A 289 -16.89 0.44 4.90
CA ALA A 289 -16.92 0.42 3.43
C ALA A 289 -18.25 0.93 2.84
N ARG A 290 -19.17 1.39 3.66
CA ARG A 290 -20.49 1.83 3.22
C ARG A 290 -20.38 3.05 2.29
N GLY A 291 -21.07 2.98 1.16
CA GLY A 291 -20.97 3.97 0.08
C GLY A 291 -19.72 3.81 -0.79
N GLY A 292 -18.90 2.78 -0.53
CA GLY A 292 -17.66 2.47 -1.22
C GLY A 292 -17.53 0.98 -1.55
N VAL A 293 -16.30 0.51 -1.59
CA VAL A 293 -15.91 -0.86 -1.93
C VAL A 293 -15.25 -1.52 -0.74
N LEU A 294 -15.76 -2.67 -0.31
CA LEU A 294 -15.02 -3.59 0.56
C LEU A 294 -14.20 -4.52 -0.33
N PHE A 295 -12.89 -4.46 -0.21
CA PHE A 295 -11.96 -5.33 -0.92
C PHE A 295 -11.40 -6.36 0.06
N VAL A 296 -11.80 -7.63 -0.12
CA VAL A 296 -11.35 -8.75 0.71
C VAL A 296 -10.22 -9.45 -0.01
N ASP A 297 -8.99 -9.26 0.45
CA ASP A 297 -7.83 -9.97 -0.13
C ASP A 297 -7.70 -11.37 0.45
N GLU A 298 -7.19 -12.29 -0.36
CA GLU A 298 -7.07 -13.71 -0.01
C GLU A 298 -8.37 -14.29 0.60
N ALA A 299 -9.53 -13.93 0.02
CA ALA A 299 -10.84 -14.28 0.55
C ALA A 299 -11.03 -15.78 0.80
N TYR A 300 -10.34 -16.65 0.06
CA TYR A 300 -10.32 -18.10 0.28
C TYR A 300 -9.81 -18.49 1.69
N SER A 301 -9.03 -17.61 2.32
CA SER A 301 -8.56 -17.82 3.68
C SER A 301 -9.70 -17.87 4.71
N LEU A 302 -10.87 -17.30 4.39
CA LEU A 302 -12.10 -17.38 5.21
C LEU A 302 -12.75 -18.75 5.18
N ALA A 303 -12.37 -19.62 4.25
CA ALA A 303 -12.98 -20.93 4.03
C ALA A 303 -12.09 -22.10 4.48
N ARG A 304 -11.20 -21.88 5.45
CA ARG A 304 -10.36 -22.95 5.99
C ARG A 304 -11.15 -23.84 6.92
N ASP A 305 -11.09 -25.17 6.66
CA ASP A 305 -11.76 -26.20 7.49
C ASP A 305 -10.91 -26.53 8.74
N HIS A 306 -11.06 -25.73 9.80
CA HIS A 306 -10.55 -26.09 11.12
C HIS A 306 -11.70 -26.12 12.15
N ALA A 307 -11.62 -26.99 13.11
CA ALA A 307 -12.71 -27.27 14.08
C ALA A 307 -13.19 -26.05 14.91
N ASN A 308 -12.46 -24.94 14.88
CA ASN A 308 -12.80 -23.66 15.54
C ASN A 308 -12.67 -22.49 14.57
N ASP A 309 -12.98 -22.69 13.28
CA ASP A 309 -12.83 -21.64 12.28
C ASP A 309 -14.11 -20.80 12.15
N TYR A 310 -14.01 -19.55 12.58
CA TYR A 310 -15.10 -18.55 12.48
C TYR A 310 -15.15 -17.83 11.11
N GLY A 311 -14.39 -18.28 10.11
CA GLY A 311 -14.37 -17.65 8.79
C GLY A 311 -15.71 -17.80 8.06
N HIS A 312 -16.44 -18.90 8.26
CA HIS A 312 -17.80 -19.08 7.72
C HIS A 312 -18.78 -18.04 8.26
N GLU A 313 -18.69 -17.67 9.55
CA GLU A 313 -19.50 -16.60 10.15
C GLU A 313 -19.24 -15.25 9.47
N ALA A 314 -17.98 -14.97 9.09
CA ALA A 314 -17.64 -13.77 8.33
C ALA A 314 -18.29 -13.78 6.93
N ILE A 315 -18.22 -14.91 6.20
CA ILE A 315 -18.85 -15.06 4.88
C ILE A 315 -20.36 -14.84 4.98
N GLU A 316 -21.05 -15.47 5.93
CA GLU A 316 -22.48 -15.32 6.13
C GLU A 316 -22.85 -13.87 6.48
N THR A 317 -22.05 -13.20 7.32
CA THR A 317 -22.25 -11.79 7.66
C THR A 317 -22.10 -10.88 6.43
N ILE A 318 -21.10 -11.13 5.58
CA ILE A 318 -20.89 -10.41 4.32
C ILE A 318 -22.10 -10.61 3.41
N LEU A 319 -22.53 -11.85 3.18
CA LEU A 319 -23.67 -12.17 2.30
C LEU A 319 -24.98 -11.54 2.78
N ALA A 320 -25.25 -11.57 4.08
CA ALA A 320 -26.42 -10.94 4.67
C ALA A 320 -26.36 -9.41 4.52
N TYR A 321 -25.19 -8.82 4.71
CA TYR A 321 -25.00 -7.37 4.58
C TYR A 321 -25.16 -6.90 3.13
N MET A 322 -24.62 -7.62 2.15
CA MET A 322 -24.79 -7.33 0.73
C MET A 322 -26.25 -7.28 0.32
N GLU A 323 -27.06 -8.23 0.83
CA GLU A 323 -28.51 -8.28 0.57
C GLU A 323 -29.25 -7.09 1.19
N ASN A 324 -28.94 -6.76 2.45
CA ASN A 324 -29.62 -5.70 3.20
C ASN A 324 -29.21 -4.28 2.77
N ASN A 325 -28.05 -4.13 2.12
CA ASN A 325 -27.48 -2.83 1.72
C ASN A 325 -27.27 -2.73 0.21
N ARG A 326 -28.16 -3.35 -0.57
CA ARG A 326 -28.09 -3.28 -2.06
C ARG A 326 -27.98 -1.85 -2.57
N GLY A 327 -26.98 -1.59 -3.41
CA GLY A 327 -26.70 -0.27 -3.97
C GLY A 327 -25.97 0.71 -3.05
N ASN A 328 -25.58 0.30 -1.84
CA ASN A 328 -24.82 1.12 -0.89
C ASN A 328 -23.40 0.62 -0.63
N ILE A 329 -23.06 -0.57 -1.12
CA ILE A 329 -21.75 -1.17 -0.99
C ILE A 329 -21.45 -2.05 -2.20
N VAL A 330 -20.20 -2.11 -2.57
CA VAL A 330 -19.67 -3.11 -3.51
C VAL A 330 -18.67 -3.97 -2.75
N VAL A 331 -18.81 -5.27 -2.89
CA VAL A 331 -17.85 -6.23 -2.32
C VAL A 331 -17.02 -6.80 -3.46
N VAL A 332 -15.71 -6.77 -3.30
CA VAL A 332 -14.74 -7.39 -4.20
C VAL A 332 -14.00 -8.44 -3.39
N VAL A 333 -14.07 -9.69 -3.81
CA VAL A 333 -13.28 -10.78 -3.21
C VAL A 333 -12.14 -11.14 -4.14
N ALA A 334 -10.91 -11.23 -3.60
CA ALA A 334 -9.72 -11.44 -4.39
C ALA A 334 -8.89 -12.63 -3.89
N GLY A 335 -8.15 -13.28 -4.79
CA GLY A 335 -7.23 -14.35 -4.43
C GLY A 335 -6.66 -15.08 -5.64
N TYR A 336 -5.99 -16.19 -5.38
CA TYR A 336 -5.44 -17.05 -6.42
C TYR A 336 -6.55 -17.80 -7.18
N PRO A 337 -6.39 -18.07 -8.49
CA PRO A 337 -7.45 -18.64 -9.33
C PRO A 337 -8.00 -19.97 -8.83
N ALA A 338 -7.12 -20.91 -8.43
CA ALA A 338 -7.51 -22.23 -7.99
C ALA A 338 -8.25 -22.19 -6.65
N GLU A 339 -7.73 -21.44 -5.68
CA GLU A 339 -8.30 -21.27 -4.35
C GLU A 339 -9.64 -20.52 -4.41
N MET A 340 -9.73 -19.49 -5.24
CA MET A 340 -10.99 -18.75 -5.43
C MET A 340 -12.06 -19.59 -6.11
N LYS A 341 -11.71 -20.49 -7.01
CA LYS A 341 -12.65 -21.45 -7.60
C LYS A 341 -13.27 -22.35 -6.52
N THR A 342 -12.44 -22.88 -5.63
CA THR A 342 -12.88 -23.68 -4.49
C THR A 342 -13.74 -22.86 -3.53
N PHE A 343 -13.30 -21.65 -3.16
CA PHE A 343 -14.02 -20.73 -2.29
C PHE A 343 -15.43 -20.42 -2.81
N MET A 344 -15.57 -20.10 -4.08
CA MET A 344 -16.85 -19.79 -4.70
C MET A 344 -17.79 -21.02 -4.77
N ALA A 345 -17.24 -22.23 -4.88
CA ALA A 345 -18.00 -23.47 -4.91
C ALA A 345 -18.52 -23.93 -3.54
N MET A 346 -17.88 -23.49 -2.45
CA MET A 346 -18.24 -23.92 -1.08
C MET A 346 -19.60 -23.36 -0.60
N ASN A 347 -20.02 -22.21 -1.11
CA ASN A 347 -21.26 -21.58 -0.68
C ASN A 347 -22.08 -21.12 -1.91
N PRO A 348 -23.26 -21.74 -2.17
CA PRO A 348 -24.12 -21.32 -3.28
C PRO A 348 -24.56 -19.84 -3.21
N GLY A 349 -24.60 -19.27 -2.00
CA GLY A 349 -24.90 -17.87 -1.78
C GLY A 349 -23.83 -16.92 -2.35
N LEU A 350 -22.56 -17.34 -2.37
CA LEU A 350 -21.48 -16.58 -3.03
C LEU A 350 -21.71 -16.55 -4.55
N ALA A 351 -21.88 -17.71 -5.18
CA ALA A 351 -22.05 -17.81 -6.62
C ALA A 351 -23.24 -16.98 -7.15
N SER A 352 -24.31 -16.86 -6.35
CA SER A 352 -25.52 -16.11 -6.74
C SER A 352 -25.42 -14.59 -6.60
N ARG A 353 -24.37 -14.07 -5.93
CA ARG A 353 -24.20 -12.63 -5.66
C ARG A 353 -23.04 -11.99 -6.41
N PHE A 354 -22.15 -12.79 -6.98
CA PHE A 354 -20.98 -12.32 -7.75
C PHE A 354 -21.17 -12.65 -9.23
N ASP A 355 -21.78 -11.73 -9.98
CA ASP A 355 -22.09 -11.93 -11.41
C ASP A 355 -20.86 -11.80 -12.32
N TYR A 356 -19.79 -11.16 -11.84
CA TYR A 356 -18.62 -10.88 -12.64
C TYR A 356 -17.35 -11.42 -11.99
N SER A 357 -16.54 -12.10 -12.81
CA SER A 357 -15.19 -12.54 -12.42
C SER A 357 -14.17 -11.90 -13.36
N LEU A 358 -13.20 -11.19 -12.77
CA LEU A 358 -12.10 -10.56 -13.47
C LEU A 358 -10.83 -11.39 -13.24
N GLN A 359 -10.31 -11.94 -14.32
CA GLN A 359 -9.02 -12.64 -14.29
C GLN A 359 -7.90 -11.65 -14.60
N PHE A 360 -6.93 -11.58 -13.72
CA PHE A 360 -5.72 -10.79 -13.84
C PHE A 360 -4.59 -11.71 -14.27
N PRO A 361 -4.23 -11.71 -15.56
CA PRO A 361 -3.09 -12.49 -16.03
C PRO A 361 -1.79 -11.92 -15.49
N ASP A 362 -0.75 -12.74 -15.46
CA ASP A 362 0.60 -12.25 -15.22
C ASP A 362 1.02 -11.31 -16.35
N TYR A 363 1.78 -10.27 -15.99
CA TYR A 363 2.34 -9.34 -16.95
C TYR A 363 3.39 -10.03 -17.82
N SER A 364 3.43 -9.70 -19.10
CA SER A 364 4.52 -10.11 -20.01
C SER A 364 5.86 -9.46 -19.62
N ASN A 365 6.96 -9.95 -20.16
CA ASN A 365 8.28 -9.36 -19.92
C ASN A 365 8.34 -7.88 -20.34
N ASP A 366 7.72 -7.54 -21.46
CA ASP A 366 7.66 -6.15 -21.93
C ASP A 366 6.82 -5.28 -21.00
N GLU A 367 5.67 -5.79 -20.53
CA GLU A 367 4.82 -5.07 -19.58
C GLU A 367 5.54 -4.83 -18.25
N LEU A 368 6.27 -5.82 -17.72
CA LEU A 368 7.06 -5.66 -16.50
C LEU A 368 8.20 -4.66 -16.67
N SER A 369 8.85 -4.65 -17.83
CA SER A 369 9.87 -3.65 -18.16
C SER A 369 9.26 -2.24 -18.19
N VAL A 370 8.10 -2.06 -18.81
CA VAL A 370 7.38 -0.78 -18.79
C VAL A 370 6.97 -0.37 -17.39
N ILE A 371 6.57 -1.32 -16.53
CA ILE A 371 6.24 -1.03 -15.12
C ILE A 371 7.49 -0.54 -14.37
N PHE A 372 8.66 -1.14 -14.60
CA PHE A 372 9.93 -0.68 -14.02
C PHE A 372 10.28 0.74 -14.47
N GLU A 373 10.23 1.01 -15.79
CA GLU A 373 10.53 2.32 -16.34
C GLU A 373 9.59 3.41 -15.82
N ARG A 374 8.29 3.11 -15.66
CA ARG A 374 7.34 4.04 -15.05
C ARG A 374 7.67 4.31 -13.59
N LEU A 375 8.04 3.27 -12.85
CA LEU A 375 8.46 3.41 -11.46
C LEU A 375 9.75 4.25 -11.36
N ALA A 376 10.72 4.03 -12.24
CA ALA A 376 11.94 4.83 -12.31
C ALA A 376 11.62 6.30 -12.59
N ASN A 377 10.78 6.57 -13.59
CA ASN A 377 10.37 7.94 -13.94
C ASN A 377 9.59 8.64 -12.82
N GLU A 378 8.78 7.89 -12.03
CA GLU A 378 8.06 8.44 -10.86
C GLU A 378 9.03 8.99 -9.80
N PHE A 379 10.25 8.43 -9.74
CA PHE A 379 11.31 8.83 -8.82
C PHE A 379 12.43 9.62 -9.51
N ASP A 380 12.19 10.20 -10.68
CA ASP A 380 13.14 11.00 -11.47
C ASP A 380 14.41 10.25 -11.89
N TYR A 381 14.35 8.91 -12.03
CA TYR A 381 15.43 8.12 -12.59
C TYR A 381 15.24 7.90 -14.08
N ASP A 382 16.35 7.98 -14.82
CA ASP A 382 16.44 7.72 -16.25
C ASP A 382 17.32 6.45 -16.49
N LEU A 383 16.89 5.55 -17.38
CA LEU A 383 17.64 4.38 -17.77
C LEU A 383 18.37 4.65 -19.09
N ASP A 384 19.66 4.33 -19.16
CA ASP A 384 20.38 4.25 -20.43
C ASP A 384 19.97 2.99 -21.23
N GLU A 385 20.45 2.85 -22.45
CA GLU A 385 20.12 1.72 -23.33
C GLU A 385 20.60 0.39 -22.76
N LEU A 386 21.81 0.37 -22.19
CA LEU A 386 22.39 -0.84 -21.58
C LEU A 386 21.64 -1.25 -20.31
N ALA A 387 21.12 -0.28 -19.54
CA ALA A 387 20.28 -0.56 -18.38
C ALA A 387 18.94 -1.19 -18.79
N ARG A 388 18.33 -0.72 -19.90
CA ARG A 388 17.13 -1.34 -20.45
C ARG A 388 17.35 -2.77 -20.92
N ASP A 389 18.49 -3.04 -21.54
CA ASP A 389 18.86 -4.41 -21.96
C ASP A 389 19.11 -5.31 -20.74
N ALA A 390 19.79 -4.82 -19.71
CA ALA A 390 19.97 -5.51 -18.45
C ALA A 390 18.62 -5.82 -17.77
N LEU A 391 17.72 -4.85 -17.73
CA LEU A 391 16.35 -5.02 -17.21
C LEU A 391 15.59 -6.13 -17.95
N LYS A 392 15.59 -6.10 -19.28
CA LYS A 392 14.93 -7.14 -20.11
C LYS A 392 15.50 -8.52 -19.85
N MET A 393 16.82 -8.63 -19.72
CA MET A 393 17.49 -9.89 -19.40
C MET A 393 17.04 -10.43 -18.05
N ILE A 394 17.05 -9.61 -17.01
CA ILE A 394 16.62 -10.00 -15.65
C ILE A 394 15.17 -10.42 -15.65
N VAL A 395 14.26 -9.61 -16.21
CA VAL A 395 12.83 -9.91 -16.25
C VAL A 395 12.56 -11.21 -17.04
N SER A 396 13.32 -11.48 -18.10
CA SER A 396 13.20 -12.73 -18.88
C SER A 396 13.71 -13.96 -18.13
N SER A 397 14.58 -13.77 -17.14
CA SER A 397 15.08 -14.85 -16.30
C SER A 397 14.10 -15.28 -15.18
N TRP A 398 13.04 -14.52 -14.93
CA TRP A 398 12.10 -14.84 -13.84
C TRP A 398 11.20 -16.03 -14.16
N GLU A 399 11.02 -16.89 -13.17
CA GLU A 399 10.09 -18.01 -13.26
C GLU A 399 8.66 -17.56 -13.03
N ARG A 400 7.74 -18.04 -13.89
CA ARG A 400 6.32 -17.70 -13.88
C ARG A 400 5.49 -18.78 -13.19
N GLU A 401 5.88 -19.13 -11.97
CA GLU A 401 5.20 -20.16 -11.20
C GLU A 401 4.00 -19.60 -10.42
N HIS A 402 3.28 -20.50 -9.78
CA HIS A 402 2.21 -20.13 -8.85
C HIS A 402 2.76 -19.21 -7.75
N GLY A 403 2.13 -18.05 -7.59
CA GLY A 403 2.60 -17.04 -6.63
C GLY A 403 3.62 -16.05 -7.20
N PHE A 404 3.92 -16.07 -8.50
CA PHE A 404 4.80 -15.07 -9.12
C PHE A 404 4.38 -13.64 -8.76
N GLY A 405 5.31 -12.84 -8.27
CA GLY A 405 5.04 -11.55 -7.65
C GLY A 405 4.75 -10.39 -8.62
N ASN A 406 4.92 -10.58 -9.94
CA ASN A 406 4.62 -9.57 -10.97
C ASN A 406 5.21 -8.17 -10.64
N ALA A 407 4.40 -7.13 -10.52
CA ALA A 407 4.86 -5.78 -10.18
C ALA A 407 5.50 -5.69 -8.77
N ARG A 408 5.28 -6.66 -7.87
CA ARG A 408 6.02 -6.73 -6.59
C ARG A 408 7.48 -7.10 -6.82
N GLU A 409 7.75 -8.05 -7.76
CA GLU A 409 9.12 -8.39 -8.16
C GLU A 409 9.81 -7.21 -8.85
N VAL A 410 9.09 -6.50 -9.71
CA VAL A 410 9.61 -5.28 -10.35
C VAL A 410 9.98 -4.24 -9.29
N ARG A 411 9.15 -4.03 -8.28
CA ARG A 411 9.42 -3.09 -7.20
C ARG A 411 10.62 -3.52 -6.35
N ARG A 412 10.76 -4.83 -6.09
CA ARG A 412 11.93 -5.38 -5.40
C ARG A 412 13.21 -5.11 -6.19
N LEU A 413 13.21 -5.42 -7.48
CA LEU A 413 14.34 -5.14 -8.37
C LEU A 413 14.66 -3.64 -8.41
N PHE A 414 13.65 -2.79 -8.53
CA PHE A 414 13.86 -1.33 -8.52
C PHE A 414 14.56 -0.86 -7.24
N ASN A 415 14.11 -1.31 -6.07
CA ASN A 415 14.73 -0.96 -4.80
C ASN A 415 16.19 -1.44 -4.72
N GLU A 416 16.49 -2.63 -5.24
CA GLU A 416 17.84 -3.19 -5.31
C GLU A 416 18.75 -2.37 -6.23
N VAL A 417 18.25 -2.00 -7.42
CA VAL A 417 18.97 -1.16 -8.36
C VAL A 417 19.25 0.23 -7.79
N VAL A 418 18.27 0.84 -7.13
CA VAL A 418 18.44 2.14 -6.47
C VAL A 418 19.45 2.07 -5.33
N ALA A 419 19.44 1.00 -4.55
CA ALA A 419 20.43 0.78 -3.48
C ALA A 419 21.85 0.63 -4.06
N ALA A 420 22.02 -0.14 -5.15
CA ALA A 420 23.30 -0.29 -5.83
C ALA A 420 23.80 1.04 -6.43
N HIS A 421 22.88 1.83 -7.03
CA HIS A 421 23.19 3.16 -7.54
C HIS A 421 23.63 4.11 -6.41
N GLY A 422 22.92 4.12 -5.28
CA GLY A 422 23.29 4.92 -4.10
C GLY A 422 24.69 4.56 -3.57
N ALA A 423 24.99 3.28 -3.44
CA ALA A 423 26.31 2.80 -3.02
C ALA A 423 27.41 3.25 -4.00
N TRP A 424 27.14 3.13 -5.32
CA TRP A 424 28.06 3.58 -6.36
C TRP A 424 28.32 5.09 -6.29
N LEU A 425 27.27 5.92 -6.11
CA LEU A 425 27.42 7.38 -5.98
C LEU A 425 28.33 7.75 -4.80
N ILE A 426 28.12 7.11 -3.65
CA ILE A 426 28.94 7.33 -2.44
C ILE A 426 30.40 6.96 -2.71
N GLN A 427 30.63 5.81 -3.31
CA GLN A 427 32.00 5.33 -3.64
C GLN A 427 32.73 6.27 -4.61
N GLN A 428 31.99 6.88 -5.57
CA GLN A 428 32.54 7.83 -6.52
C GLN A 428 32.62 9.27 -5.95
N GLY A 429 32.07 9.53 -4.76
CA GLY A 429 32.02 10.88 -4.18
C GLY A 429 31.09 11.85 -4.94
N ILE A 430 30.10 11.34 -5.66
CA ILE A 430 29.20 12.14 -6.50
C ILE A 430 28.04 12.64 -5.64
N THR A 431 27.87 13.97 -5.57
CA THR A 431 26.81 14.63 -4.78
C THR A 431 25.91 15.54 -5.61
N SER A 432 26.17 15.69 -6.92
CA SER A 432 25.42 16.58 -7.80
C SER A 432 25.54 16.16 -9.27
N GLY A 433 24.64 16.65 -10.12
CA GLY A 433 24.66 16.43 -11.57
C GLY A 433 23.79 15.26 -12.05
N ASP A 434 23.82 15.01 -13.35
CA ASP A 434 22.96 14.03 -14.03
C ASP A 434 23.18 12.57 -13.54
N ALA A 435 24.36 12.28 -12.99
CA ALA A 435 24.67 10.96 -12.43
C ALA A 435 23.73 10.57 -11.28
N LEU A 436 23.12 11.55 -10.56
CA LEU A 436 22.12 11.26 -9.51
C LEU A 436 20.82 10.68 -10.06
N ARG A 437 20.55 10.86 -11.34
CA ARG A 437 19.32 10.40 -12.01
C ARG A 437 19.54 9.18 -12.88
N GLN A 438 20.76 8.93 -13.32
CA GLN A 438 21.06 7.97 -14.38
C GLN A 438 21.35 6.57 -13.84
N LEU A 439 20.43 5.65 -14.08
CA LEU A 439 20.64 4.21 -13.86
C LEU A 439 21.33 3.59 -15.07
N THR A 440 22.45 2.93 -14.83
CA THR A 440 23.24 2.24 -15.86
C THR A 440 23.28 0.73 -15.58
N SER A 441 23.69 -0.07 -16.54
CA SER A 441 23.73 -1.55 -16.42
C SER A 441 24.54 -2.06 -15.22
N VAL A 442 25.50 -1.29 -14.73
CA VAL A 442 26.33 -1.67 -13.58
C VAL A 442 25.57 -1.74 -12.26
N HIS A 443 24.41 -1.08 -12.18
CA HIS A 443 23.55 -1.08 -11.00
C HIS A 443 22.59 -2.28 -10.96
N PHE A 444 22.49 -3.04 -12.07
CA PHE A 444 21.56 -4.15 -12.20
C PHE A 444 22.24 -5.49 -11.83
N PRO A 445 21.59 -6.42 -11.13
CA PRO A 445 22.14 -7.72 -10.72
C PRO A 445 22.17 -8.74 -11.88
N VAL A 446 22.79 -8.38 -13.00
CA VAL A 446 22.85 -9.21 -14.23
C VAL A 446 23.55 -10.54 -13.98
N GLY A 447 24.57 -10.57 -13.10
CA GLY A 447 25.31 -11.80 -12.77
C GLY A 447 24.43 -12.91 -12.20
N GLU A 448 23.44 -12.56 -11.36
CA GLU A 448 22.48 -13.50 -10.79
C GLU A 448 21.49 -14.02 -11.84
N ALA A 449 21.02 -13.13 -12.73
CA ALA A 449 20.15 -13.52 -13.84
C ALA A 449 20.83 -14.50 -14.80
N LEU A 450 22.08 -14.27 -15.15
CA LEU A 450 22.89 -15.18 -15.98
C LEU A 450 23.11 -16.53 -15.29
N ALA A 451 23.38 -16.53 -13.98
CA ALA A 451 23.53 -17.75 -13.21
C ALA A 451 22.26 -18.60 -13.17
N ALA A 452 21.08 -17.92 -13.02
CA ALA A 452 19.78 -18.58 -13.04
C ALA A 452 19.45 -19.22 -14.40
N VAL A 453 19.74 -18.52 -15.50
CA VAL A 453 19.57 -19.05 -16.88
C VAL A 453 20.47 -20.24 -17.10
N GLY A 454 21.75 -20.15 -16.75
CA GLY A 454 22.71 -21.25 -16.90
C GLY A 454 22.44 -22.47 -16.02
N ALA A 455 21.75 -22.29 -14.88
CA ALA A 455 21.28 -23.41 -14.07
C ALA A 455 20.14 -24.19 -14.77
N ARG A 456 19.18 -23.48 -15.35
CA ARG A 456 18.05 -24.09 -16.09
C ARG A 456 18.49 -24.85 -17.33
N GLU A 457 19.43 -24.32 -18.08
CA GLU A 457 19.99 -25.03 -19.26
C GLU A 457 20.64 -26.34 -18.84
N ARG A 458 21.31 -26.38 -17.69
CA ARG A 458 21.90 -27.60 -17.13
C ARG A 458 20.85 -28.61 -16.68
N ASP A 459 19.80 -28.14 -16.02
CA ASP A 459 18.70 -29.02 -15.57
C ASP A 459 17.93 -29.59 -16.78
N ALA A 460 17.64 -28.77 -17.77
CA ALA A 460 17.00 -29.21 -19.01
C ALA A 460 17.85 -30.22 -19.79
N GLN A 461 19.20 -30.10 -19.80
CA GLN A 461 20.10 -31.05 -20.40
C GLN A 461 20.18 -32.36 -19.61
N ASN A 462 20.09 -32.32 -18.29
CA ASN A 462 20.06 -33.49 -17.44
C ASN A 462 18.74 -34.29 -17.57
N ASP A 463 17.61 -33.62 -17.77
CA ASP A 463 16.31 -34.27 -18.02
C ASP A 463 16.24 -34.95 -19.39
N LEU A 464 16.98 -34.45 -20.40
CA LEU A 464 17.07 -35.07 -21.71
C LEU A 464 18.08 -36.22 -21.78
N GLY A 465 18.92 -36.37 -20.73
CA GLY A 465 19.99 -37.36 -20.62
C GLY A 465 19.69 -38.61 -19.80
N GLY A 466 18.41 -38.88 -19.48
CA GLY A 466 18.00 -40.10 -18.75
C GLY A 466 18.42 -41.37 -19.52
N PRO A 467 19.02 -42.40 -18.86
CA PRO A 467 19.53 -43.58 -19.52
C PRO A 467 18.38 -44.29 -20.21
N GLY A 468 18.46 -44.34 -21.53
CA GLY A 468 17.62 -45.25 -22.32
C GLY A 468 17.84 -46.67 -21.86
N TYR A 469 16.81 -47.29 -21.31
CA TYR A 469 16.77 -48.70 -21.06
C TYR A 469 16.89 -49.44 -22.43
N LEU A 470 18.03 -50.09 -22.64
CA LEU A 470 18.17 -51.16 -23.58
C LEU A 470 17.58 -52.45 -22.99
#